data_966412edd1560f276ac999d4caf7b2cf
#
_entry.id   966412edd1560f276ac999d4caf7b2cf
#
_cell.length_a   1.000
_cell.length_b   1.000
_cell.length_c   1.000
_cell.angle_alpha   90.00
_cell.angle_beta   90.00
_cell.angle_gamma   90.00
#
_symmetry.space_group_name_H-M   'P 1'
#
loop_
_entity.id
_entity.type
_entity.pdbx_description
1 polymer ?
#
loop_
_entity_poly.entity_id
_entity_poly.type
_entity_poly.pdbx_seq_one_letter_code
_entity_poly.pdbx_strand_id
1 'polypeptide(L)'
;MQAVILAAGMGKRLKELTKDNTKCMVQVNGVALIDRLLTQLSRLDLTRVIIVVGYKGENLVEHIGDRYAGRLNIEYVENPIYDKTNNIYSLALTKDKLLEDDTLLIESDLILDDRMFSLIMDNPHPNIALVAKYQTWMDGTMVRIDDEQNVVNFVPKKAFKYSDVEFYYKTVNLYKFSKDFLQHKYVPFLDAYCAALGNNEYYEQVLRVICMLDNSDLKALPISNERWYEIDDIQDLDIAEALFASDEEHHRLYMKRFGGYWRFPGMLDYCYLVNPYFPSKRLKDEMRANLDTLLTE
;
A
#
# COMPACT_ATOMS: atom_id res chain seq x y z
N MET A 1 9.20 -17.02 -9.95
CA MET A 1 8.29 -16.13 -9.18
C MET A 1 7.54 -15.23 -10.16
N GLN A 2 6.28 -14.92 -9.90
CA GLN A 2 5.45 -13.99 -10.69
C GLN A 2 5.11 -12.75 -9.88
N ALA A 3 4.58 -11.70 -10.53
CA ALA A 3 3.98 -10.55 -9.85
C ALA A 3 2.50 -10.41 -10.24
N VAL A 4 1.65 -10.01 -9.29
CA VAL A 4 0.24 -9.65 -9.51
C VAL A 4 0.06 -8.19 -9.10
N ILE A 5 -0.41 -7.36 -10.02
CA ILE A 5 -0.69 -5.94 -9.81
C ILE A 5 -2.19 -5.73 -9.85
N LEU A 6 -2.77 -5.18 -8.78
CA LEU A 6 -4.19 -4.85 -8.72
C LEU A 6 -4.41 -3.41 -9.22
N ALA A 7 -4.90 -3.27 -10.46
CA ALA A 7 -5.05 -2.00 -11.15
C ALA A 7 -6.48 -1.74 -11.68
N ALA A 8 -7.50 -2.41 -11.11
CA ALA A 8 -8.89 -2.28 -11.56
C ALA A 8 -9.63 -1.07 -10.99
N GLY A 9 -9.06 -0.37 -10.01
CA GLY A 9 -9.71 0.67 -9.25
C GLY A 9 -9.94 2.00 -10.01
N MET A 10 -11.02 2.71 -9.66
CA MET A 10 -11.43 3.97 -10.32
C MET A 10 -10.67 5.22 -9.85
N GLY A 11 -10.07 5.22 -8.66
CA GLY A 11 -9.37 6.39 -8.12
C GLY A 11 -10.23 7.65 -7.97
N LYS A 12 -11.52 7.54 -7.61
CA LYS A 12 -12.49 8.65 -7.59
C LYS A 12 -12.04 9.90 -6.82
N ARG A 13 -11.20 9.75 -5.80
CA ARG A 13 -10.69 10.86 -4.98
C ARG A 13 -9.71 11.76 -5.73
N LEU A 14 -9.09 11.26 -6.81
CA LEU A 14 -8.17 12.00 -7.68
C LEU A 14 -8.88 12.83 -8.77
N LYS A 15 -10.24 12.76 -8.83
CA LYS A 15 -11.10 13.61 -9.65
C LYS A 15 -10.70 13.66 -11.14
N GLU A 16 -10.30 14.83 -11.63
CA GLU A 16 -9.94 15.06 -13.05
C GLU A 16 -8.75 14.20 -13.50
N LEU A 17 -7.82 13.85 -12.60
CA LEU A 17 -6.64 13.05 -12.94
C LEU A 17 -6.98 11.60 -13.33
N THR A 18 -8.13 11.11 -12.88
CA THR A 18 -8.58 9.73 -13.15
C THR A 18 -9.88 9.67 -13.95
N LYS A 19 -10.34 10.80 -14.50
CA LYS A 19 -11.56 10.86 -15.30
C LYS A 19 -11.49 10.00 -16.55
N ASP A 20 -10.36 10.06 -17.24
CA ASP A 20 -10.14 9.36 -18.50
C ASP A 20 -9.09 8.25 -18.42
N ASN A 21 -8.47 8.06 -17.26
CA ASN A 21 -7.39 7.10 -17.04
C ASN A 21 -7.54 6.34 -15.72
N THR A 22 -6.87 5.20 -15.60
CA THR A 22 -6.81 4.45 -14.35
C THR A 22 -5.92 5.17 -13.31
N LYS A 23 -6.14 4.87 -12.02
CA LYS A 23 -5.37 5.44 -10.91
C LYS A 23 -3.85 5.27 -11.08
N CYS A 24 -3.40 4.12 -11.56
CA CYS A 24 -1.97 3.82 -11.73
C CYS A 24 -1.29 4.58 -12.88
N MET A 25 -2.05 5.29 -13.71
CA MET A 25 -1.51 6.18 -14.75
C MET A 25 -1.26 7.61 -14.25
N VAL A 26 -1.62 7.93 -13.02
CA VAL A 26 -1.28 9.21 -12.39
C VAL A 26 0.25 9.35 -12.34
N GLN A 27 0.72 10.54 -12.70
CA GLN A 27 2.16 10.81 -12.77
C GLN A 27 2.68 11.47 -11.49
N VAL A 28 3.80 10.97 -11.01
CA VAL A 28 4.60 11.60 -9.95
C VAL A 28 5.92 12.04 -10.58
N ASN A 29 6.20 13.35 -10.54
CA ASN A 29 7.39 13.94 -11.18
C ASN A 29 7.51 13.53 -12.67
N GLY A 30 6.39 13.55 -13.40
CA GLY A 30 6.34 13.27 -14.85
C GLY A 30 6.40 11.79 -15.23
N VAL A 31 6.42 10.85 -14.28
CA VAL A 31 6.45 9.41 -14.53
C VAL A 31 5.21 8.75 -13.94
N ALA A 32 4.45 8.00 -14.75
CA ALA A 32 3.28 7.28 -14.28
C ALA A 32 3.66 6.20 -13.25
N LEU A 33 2.81 5.98 -12.25
CA LEU A 33 3.04 4.97 -11.21
C LEU A 33 3.28 3.60 -11.82
N ILE A 34 2.47 3.21 -12.79
CA ILE A 34 2.62 1.91 -13.47
C ILE A 34 3.94 1.79 -14.24
N ASP A 35 4.40 2.87 -14.89
CA ASP A 35 5.67 2.85 -15.63
C ASP A 35 6.86 2.70 -14.68
N ARG A 36 6.79 3.38 -13.53
CA ARG A 36 7.79 3.24 -12.47
C ARG A 36 7.82 1.80 -11.94
N LEU A 37 6.66 1.25 -11.59
CA LEU A 37 6.52 -0.10 -11.05
C LEU A 37 7.00 -1.16 -12.06
N LEU A 38 6.57 -1.10 -13.31
CA LEU A 38 7.01 -2.05 -14.34
C LEU A 38 8.51 -1.94 -14.63
N THR A 39 9.08 -0.73 -14.56
CA THR A 39 10.52 -0.55 -14.69
C THR A 39 11.27 -1.21 -13.52
N GLN A 40 10.77 -1.10 -12.30
CA GLN A 40 11.34 -1.78 -11.12
C GLN A 40 11.23 -3.29 -11.26
N LEU A 41 10.06 -3.80 -11.62
CA LEU A 41 9.83 -5.24 -11.83
C LEU A 41 10.67 -5.81 -12.97
N SER A 42 10.96 -5.04 -14.02
CA SER A 42 11.80 -5.49 -15.15
C SER A 42 13.27 -5.77 -14.79
N ARG A 43 13.68 -5.43 -13.57
CA ARG A 43 15.02 -5.72 -13.02
C ARG A 43 15.03 -7.01 -12.19
N LEU A 44 13.86 -7.61 -11.95
CA LEU A 44 13.70 -8.86 -11.21
C LEU A 44 13.59 -10.03 -12.19
N ASP A 45 13.99 -11.22 -11.74
CA ASP A 45 13.81 -12.47 -12.50
C ASP A 45 12.38 -13.00 -12.27
N LEU A 46 11.42 -12.44 -13.02
CA LEU A 46 10.02 -12.81 -12.93
C LEU A 46 9.60 -13.67 -14.14
N THR A 47 8.85 -14.74 -13.87
CA THR A 47 8.26 -15.59 -14.91
C THR A 47 7.20 -14.84 -15.72
N ARG A 48 6.43 -13.98 -15.05
CA ARG A 48 5.41 -13.10 -15.65
C ARG A 48 4.96 -12.01 -14.68
N VAL A 49 4.28 -11.00 -15.23
CA VAL A 49 3.55 -9.96 -14.51
C VAL A 49 2.09 -10.02 -14.91
N ILE A 50 1.18 -10.24 -13.97
CA ILE A 50 -0.25 -10.27 -14.17
C ILE A 50 -0.83 -8.95 -13.71
N ILE A 51 -1.49 -8.22 -14.59
CA ILE A 51 -2.13 -6.93 -14.26
C ILE A 51 -3.65 -7.11 -14.29
N VAL A 52 -4.28 -6.92 -13.13
CA VAL A 52 -5.74 -6.94 -13.07
C VAL A 52 -6.27 -5.56 -13.43
N VAL A 53 -6.96 -5.48 -14.56
CA VAL A 53 -7.51 -4.26 -15.12
C VAL A 53 -9.02 -4.17 -14.89
N GLY A 54 -9.58 -2.98 -14.93
CA GLY A 54 -11.03 -2.73 -14.79
C GLY A 54 -11.39 -1.37 -15.34
N TYR A 55 -11.56 -0.37 -14.48
CA TYR A 55 -11.88 0.98 -14.94
C TYR A 55 -10.84 1.52 -15.93
N LYS A 56 -11.29 1.87 -17.14
CA LYS A 56 -10.40 2.34 -18.24
C LYS A 56 -9.21 1.38 -18.51
N GLY A 57 -9.44 0.08 -18.33
CA GLY A 57 -8.41 -0.95 -18.53
C GLY A 57 -7.80 -0.94 -19.92
N GLU A 58 -8.59 -0.66 -20.97
CA GLU A 58 -8.12 -0.54 -22.35
C GLU A 58 -7.05 0.56 -22.49
N ASN A 59 -7.25 1.73 -21.87
CA ASN A 59 -6.27 2.82 -21.89
C ASN A 59 -4.96 2.41 -21.22
N LEU A 60 -5.03 1.63 -20.13
CA LEU A 60 -3.84 1.10 -19.45
C LEU A 60 -3.10 0.10 -20.34
N VAL A 61 -3.81 -0.83 -20.97
CA VAL A 61 -3.22 -1.82 -21.90
C VAL A 61 -2.55 -1.12 -23.08
N GLU A 62 -3.23 -0.13 -23.69
CA GLU A 62 -2.66 0.68 -24.77
C GLU A 62 -1.44 1.48 -24.31
N HIS A 63 -1.52 2.08 -23.13
CA HIS A 63 -0.42 2.83 -22.52
C HIS A 63 0.82 1.95 -22.30
N ILE A 64 0.68 0.74 -21.80
CA ILE A 64 1.79 -0.20 -21.61
C ILE A 64 2.31 -0.70 -22.98
N GLY A 65 1.42 -1.12 -23.88
CA GLY A 65 1.77 -1.59 -25.21
C GLY A 65 2.98 -2.54 -25.20
N ASP A 66 3.89 -2.33 -26.14
CA ASP A 66 5.11 -3.15 -26.29
C ASP A 66 6.33 -2.60 -25.54
N ARG A 67 6.18 -1.59 -24.68
CA ARG A 67 7.33 -0.91 -24.01
C ARG A 67 8.19 -1.82 -23.17
N TYR A 68 7.62 -2.90 -22.68
CA TYR A 68 8.32 -3.88 -21.82
C TYR A 68 8.54 -5.22 -22.52
N ALA A 69 8.22 -5.33 -23.83
CA ALA A 69 8.44 -6.54 -24.60
C ALA A 69 9.92 -7.00 -24.53
N GLY A 70 10.12 -8.30 -24.34
CA GLY A 70 11.46 -8.89 -24.16
C GLY A 70 12.09 -8.69 -22.78
N ARG A 71 11.46 -7.88 -21.88
CA ARG A 71 11.89 -7.71 -20.49
C ARG A 71 10.90 -8.30 -19.49
N LEU A 72 9.61 -8.14 -19.76
CA LEU A 72 8.52 -8.67 -18.94
C LEU A 72 7.55 -9.44 -19.83
N ASN A 73 7.08 -10.58 -19.33
CA ASN A 73 5.92 -11.29 -19.88
C ASN A 73 4.68 -10.77 -19.15
N ILE A 74 3.91 -9.85 -19.79
CA ILE A 74 2.75 -9.21 -19.18
C ILE A 74 1.47 -9.91 -19.63
N GLU A 75 0.64 -10.31 -18.67
CA GLU A 75 -0.68 -10.87 -18.86
C GLU A 75 -1.75 -9.97 -18.23
N TYR A 76 -2.90 -9.84 -18.87
CA TYR A 76 -4.00 -9.04 -18.32
C TYR A 76 -5.15 -9.93 -17.88
N VAL A 77 -5.78 -9.58 -16.75
CA VAL A 77 -7.00 -10.19 -16.24
C VAL A 77 -8.01 -9.07 -16.04
N GLU A 78 -9.17 -9.17 -16.69
CA GLU A 78 -10.20 -8.14 -16.59
C GLU A 78 -11.13 -8.40 -15.41
N ASN A 79 -11.40 -7.37 -14.59
CA ASN A 79 -12.50 -7.34 -13.65
C ASN A 79 -13.68 -6.57 -14.29
N PRO A 80 -14.66 -7.25 -14.88
CA PRO A 80 -15.76 -6.61 -15.60
C PRO A 80 -16.80 -5.94 -14.69
N ILE A 81 -16.72 -6.17 -13.38
CA ILE A 81 -17.64 -5.62 -12.36
C ILE A 81 -16.89 -4.81 -11.29
N TYR A 82 -15.79 -4.16 -11.69
CA TYR A 82 -14.93 -3.37 -10.80
C TYR A 82 -15.70 -2.28 -10.01
N ASP A 83 -16.81 -1.78 -10.53
CA ASP A 83 -17.66 -0.75 -9.93
C ASP A 83 -18.56 -1.28 -8.80
N LYS A 84 -18.73 -2.60 -8.70
CA LYS A 84 -19.56 -3.32 -7.72
C LYS A 84 -18.77 -4.18 -6.74
N THR A 85 -17.48 -4.31 -6.97
CA THR A 85 -16.58 -5.16 -6.19
C THR A 85 -15.41 -4.36 -5.63
N ASN A 86 -14.68 -4.95 -4.69
CA ASN A 86 -13.44 -4.40 -4.18
C ASN A 86 -12.24 -5.27 -4.64
N ASN A 87 -11.04 -4.96 -4.15
CA ASN A 87 -9.80 -5.59 -4.58
C ASN A 87 -9.73 -7.12 -4.30
N ILE A 88 -10.52 -7.64 -3.33
CA ILE A 88 -10.64 -9.08 -3.11
C ILE A 88 -11.11 -9.83 -4.37
N TYR A 89 -12.06 -9.27 -5.10
CA TYR A 89 -12.57 -9.91 -6.32
C TYR A 89 -11.54 -9.83 -7.45
N SER A 90 -10.88 -8.70 -7.60
CA SER A 90 -9.79 -8.55 -8.55
C SER A 90 -8.70 -9.62 -8.32
N LEU A 91 -8.36 -9.88 -7.05
CA LEU A 91 -7.40 -10.93 -6.72
C LEU A 91 -7.98 -12.33 -6.96
N ALA A 92 -9.26 -12.58 -6.64
CA ALA A 92 -9.92 -13.85 -6.87
C ALA A 92 -9.97 -14.26 -8.36
N LEU A 93 -10.04 -13.28 -9.27
CA LEU A 93 -9.97 -13.53 -10.72
C LEU A 93 -8.59 -14.07 -11.17
N THR A 94 -7.56 -13.91 -10.38
CA THR A 94 -6.21 -14.41 -10.65
C THR A 94 -5.90 -15.74 -9.95
N LYS A 95 -6.86 -16.35 -9.24
CA LYS A 95 -6.63 -17.48 -8.35
C LYS A 95 -5.90 -18.66 -9.01
N ASP A 96 -6.28 -19.04 -10.23
CA ASP A 96 -5.64 -20.16 -10.91
C ASP A 96 -4.16 -19.86 -11.19
N LYS A 97 -3.83 -18.61 -11.50
CA LYS A 97 -2.45 -18.14 -11.70
C LYS A 97 -1.67 -18.07 -10.37
N LEU A 98 -2.33 -17.70 -9.26
CA LEU A 98 -1.72 -17.72 -7.92
C LEU A 98 -1.27 -19.13 -7.51
N LEU A 99 -1.93 -20.17 -8.01
CA LEU A 99 -1.59 -21.56 -7.72
C LEU A 99 -0.37 -22.09 -8.52
N GLU A 100 0.16 -21.29 -9.45
CA GLU A 100 1.22 -21.74 -10.34
C GLU A 100 2.64 -21.42 -9.84
N ASP A 101 2.83 -20.30 -9.14
CA ASP A 101 4.18 -19.82 -8.76
C ASP A 101 4.15 -18.98 -7.46
N ASP A 102 5.32 -18.79 -6.84
CA ASP A 102 5.51 -17.77 -5.81
C ASP A 102 5.13 -16.40 -6.37
N THR A 103 4.48 -15.57 -5.55
CA THR A 103 3.86 -14.34 -6.04
C THR A 103 4.26 -13.11 -5.22
N LEU A 104 4.66 -12.03 -5.92
CA LEU A 104 4.62 -10.67 -5.39
C LEU A 104 3.22 -10.11 -5.67
N LEU A 105 2.48 -9.74 -4.62
CA LEU A 105 1.21 -9.03 -4.72
C LEU A 105 1.44 -7.55 -4.45
N ILE A 106 0.97 -6.68 -5.36
CA ILE A 106 1.28 -5.25 -5.36
C ILE A 106 0.02 -4.45 -5.68
N GLU A 107 -0.28 -3.43 -4.89
CA GLU A 107 -1.27 -2.41 -5.26
C GLU A 107 -0.67 -1.43 -6.26
N SER A 108 -1.48 -0.95 -7.19
CA SER A 108 -1.02 -0.14 -8.33
C SER A 108 -0.91 1.36 -8.06
N ASP A 109 -1.30 1.81 -6.90
CA ASP A 109 -1.32 3.22 -6.46
C ASP A 109 -0.14 3.60 -5.57
N LEU A 110 0.86 2.75 -5.55
CA LEU A 110 2.07 2.92 -4.76
C LEU A 110 3.18 3.60 -5.55
N ILE A 111 3.91 4.46 -4.88
CA ILE A 111 5.25 4.85 -5.29
C ILE A 111 6.24 4.30 -4.25
N LEU A 112 7.23 3.55 -4.73
CA LEU A 112 8.16 2.77 -3.91
C LEU A 112 9.60 3.09 -4.26
N ASP A 113 10.46 3.14 -3.23
CA ASP A 113 11.92 3.13 -3.43
C ASP A 113 12.38 1.77 -4.01
N ASP A 114 13.35 1.79 -4.93
CA ASP A 114 13.89 0.58 -5.59
C ASP A 114 14.37 -0.47 -4.56
N ARG A 115 14.91 -0.03 -3.42
CA ARG A 115 15.40 -0.88 -2.34
C ARG A 115 14.32 -1.78 -1.72
N MET A 116 13.06 -1.40 -1.82
CA MET A 116 11.96 -2.21 -1.27
C MET A 116 11.87 -3.58 -1.93
N PHE A 117 12.12 -3.63 -3.24
CA PHE A 117 12.13 -4.90 -3.97
C PHE A 117 13.32 -5.78 -3.55
N SER A 118 14.50 -5.20 -3.36
CA SER A 118 15.66 -5.95 -2.82
C SER A 118 15.35 -6.47 -1.41
N LEU A 119 14.80 -5.65 -0.53
CA LEU A 119 14.46 -6.05 0.84
C LEU A 119 13.52 -7.26 0.89
N ILE A 120 12.44 -7.25 0.09
CA ILE A 120 11.47 -8.34 0.10
C ILE A 120 11.98 -9.59 -0.61
N MET A 121 12.76 -9.43 -1.69
CA MET A 121 13.31 -10.55 -2.45
C MET A 121 14.44 -11.27 -1.71
N ASP A 122 15.33 -10.53 -1.07
CA ASP A 122 16.49 -11.08 -0.35
C ASP A 122 16.11 -11.67 1.01
N ASN A 123 14.91 -11.39 1.51
CA ASN A 123 14.46 -11.93 2.77
C ASN A 123 14.16 -13.44 2.65
N PRO A 124 14.72 -14.29 3.55
CA PRO A 124 14.62 -15.75 3.45
C PRO A 124 13.21 -16.29 3.76
N HIS A 125 12.34 -15.51 4.44
CA HIS A 125 11.00 -15.97 4.74
C HIS A 125 10.16 -16.10 3.46
N PRO A 126 9.37 -17.19 3.33
CA PRO A 126 8.59 -17.41 2.12
C PRO A 126 7.37 -16.47 1.99
N ASN A 127 6.82 -16.01 3.12
CA ASN A 127 5.63 -15.18 3.14
C ASN A 127 5.87 -13.92 3.95
N ILE A 128 5.81 -12.75 3.30
CA ILE A 128 6.18 -11.46 3.87
C ILE A 128 5.15 -10.40 3.52
N ALA A 129 4.81 -9.59 4.50
CA ALA A 129 4.15 -8.30 4.33
C ALA A 129 5.15 -7.18 4.64
N LEU A 130 5.43 -6.29 3.71
CA LEU A 130 6.13 -5.05 4.01
C LEU A 130 5.23 -4.13 4.84
N VAL A 131 5.77 -3.59 5.93
CA VAL A 131 5.02 -2.74 6.84
C VAL A 131 5.84 -1.52 7.26
N ALA A 132 5.16 -0.40 7.47
CA ALA A 132 5.74 0.83 8.01
C ALA A 132 5.19 1.11 9.41
N LYS A 133 6.01 1.60 10.33
CA LYS A 133 5.52 2.04 11.64
C LYS A 133 4.41 3.08 11.45
N TYR A 134 3.28 2.90 12.14
CA TYR A 134 2.13 3.80 12.01
C TYR A 134 2.51 5.26 12.27
N GLN A 135 2.00 6.12 11.43
CA GLN A 135 2.03 7.59 11.59
C GLN A 135 0.62 8.15 11.44
N THR A 136 0.33 9.29 12.07
CA THR A 136 -1.03 9.84 12.19
C THR A 136 -1.72 10.20 10.87
N TRP A 137 -0.97 10.34 9.80
CA TRP A 137 -1.50 10.59 8.46
C TRP A 137 -1.89 9.32 7.68
N MET A 138 -1.44 8.15 8.15
CA MET A 138 -1.71 6.87 7.48
C MET A 138 -3.15 6.43 7.70
N ASP A 139 -3.82 6.01 6.64
CA ASP A 139 -5.17 5.45 6.65
C ASP A 139 -5.17 3.99 6.15
N GLY A 140 -6.32 3.32 6.22
CA GLY A 140 -6.51 1.96 5.72
C GLY A 140 -6.25 0.87 6.74
N THR A 141 -5.76 -0.28 6.26
CA THR A 141 -5.53 -1.47 7.09
C THR A 141 -4.22 -1.37 7.86
N MET A 142 -4.30 -1.55 9.17
CA MET A 142 -3.13 -1.66 10.04
C MET A 142 -2.85 -3.11 10.37
N VAL A 143 -1.62 -3.40 10.80
CA VAL A 143 -1.25 -4.73 11.33
C VAL A 143 -0.65 -4.60 12.71
N ARG A 144 -0.83 -5.65 13.52
CA ARG A 144 -0.08 -5.89 14.74
C ARG A 144 0.90 -7.03 14.51
N ILE A 145 2.08 -6.89 15.07
CA ILE A 145 3.14 -7.89 14.99
C ILE A 145 3.57 -8.27 16.41
N ASP A 146 4.08 -9.49 16.56
CA ASP A 146 4.73 -9.94 17.80
C ASP A 146 6.24 -9.63 17.79
N ASP A 147 6.92 -10.03 18.87
CA ASP A 147 8.37 -9.81 19.03
C ASP A 147 9.21 -10.60 18.02
N GLU A 148 8.63 -11.64 17.41
CA GLU A 148 9.25 -12.46 16.37
C GLU A 148 8.90 -11.97 14.96
N GLN A 149 8.23 -10.81 14.86
CA GLN A 149 7.74 -10.21 13.61
C GLN A 149 6.66 -11.05 12.89
N ASN A 150 5.96 -11.95 13.56
CA ASN A 150 4.78 -12.57 12.96
C ASN A 150 3.66 -11.53 12.87
N VAL A 151 2.94 -11.52 11.75
CA VAL A 151 1.70 -10.76 11.65
C VAL A 151 0.61 -11.49 12.44
N VAL A 152 0.20 -10.93 13.56
CA VAL A 152 -0.79 -11.54 14.46
C VAL A 152 -2.21 -11.03 14.24
N ASN A 153 -2.36 -9.86 13.60
CA ASN A 153 -3.70 -9.34 13.27
C ASN A 153 -3.63 -8.28 12.17
N PHE A 154 -4.61 -8.30 11.28
CA PHE A 154 -4.96 -7.19 10.39
C PHE A 154 -6.12 -6.41 11.01
N VAL A 155 -5.91 -5.12 11.29
CA VAL A 155 -6.86 -4.24 11.98
C VAL A 155 -7.51 -3.33 10.95
N PRO A 156 -8.77 -3.59 10.56
CA PRO A 156 -9.48 -2.71 9.63
C PRO A 156 -9.80 -1.37 10.29
N LYS A 157 -10.00 -0.31 9.49
CA LYS A 157 -10.28 1.06 9.95
C LYS A 157 -11.36 1.12 11.04
N LYS A 158 -12.44 0.36 10.91
CA LYS A 158 -13.53 0.30 11.89
C LYS A 158 -13.16 -0.30 13.26
N ALA A 159 -12.05 -1.02 13.32
CA ALA A 159 -11.52 -1.64 14.55
C ALA A 159 -10.28 -0.92 15.10
N PHE A 160 -9.86 0.17 14.46
CA PHE A 160 -8.73 0.98 14.88
C PHE A 160 -9.01 1.64 16.25
N LYS A 161 -8.02 1.58 17.15
CA LYS A 161 -8.08 2.20 18.47
C LYS A 161 -6.88 3.11 18.67
N TYR A 162 -7.11 4.37 18.98
CA TYR A 162 -6.03 5.33 19.26
C TYR A 162 -5.18 4.95 20.48
N SER A 163 -5.73 4.21 21.44
CA SER A 163 -4.98 3.69 22.59
C SER A 163 -3.86 2.71 22.20
N ASP A 164 -3.97 2.10 21.03
CA ASP A 164 -3.12 1.00 20.60
C ASP A 164 -2.14 1.43 19.47
N VAL A 165 -2.05 2.74 19.15
CA VAL A 165 -1.23 3.27 18.03
C VAL A 165 0.24 2.88 18.12
N GLU A 166 0.78 2.72 19.33
CA GLU A 166 2.16 2.31 19.52
C GLU A 166 2.46 0.88 19.02
N PHE A 167 1.41 0.03 18.89
CA PHE A 167 1.53 -1.34 18.43
C PHE A 167 1.20 -1.50 16.94
N TYR A 168 0.81 -0.43 16.26
CA TYR A 168 0.37 -0.50 14.87
C TYR A 168 1.48 -0.24 13.87
N TYR A 169 1.39 -1.00 12.79
CA TYR A 169 2.11 -0.77 11.54
C TYR A 169 1.09 -0.66 10.40
N LYS A 170 1.37 0.17 9.40
CA LYS A 170 0.59 0.25 8.16
C LYS A 170 1.15 -0.76 7.16
N THR A 171 0.28 -1.49 6.48
CA THR A 171 0.67 -2.29 5.32
C THR A 171 1.17 -1.37 4.20
N VAL A 172 2.32 -1.70 3.59
CA VAL A 172 2.83 -1.00 2.40
C VAL A 172 2.12 -1.47 1.13
N ASN A 173 1.28 -2.52 1.25
CA ASN A 173 0.56 -3.15 0.15
C ASN A 173 1.50 -3.77 -0.91
N LEU A 174 2.66 -4.21 -0.45
CA LEU A 174 3.60 -5.06 -1.18
C LEU A 174 3.85 -6.32 -0.34
N TYR A 175 3.50 -7.49 -0.91
CA TYR A 175 3.59 -8.78 -0.25
C TYR A 175 4.37 -9.77 -1.11
N LYS A 176 5.05 -10.71 -0.44
CA LYS A 176 5.61 -11.91 -1.05
C LYS A 176 4.90 -13.12 -0.46
N PHE A 177 4.38 -13.98 -1.30
CA PHE A 177 3.72 -15.22 -0.91
C PHE A 177 4.32 -16.39 -1.67
N SER A 178 4.64 -17.47 -0.95
CA SER A 178 5.03 -18.72 -1.57
C SER A 178 3.82 -19.40 -2.23
N LYS A 179 4.10 -20.16 -3.28
CA LYS A 179 3.12 -21.03 -3.92
C LYS A 179 2.44 -21.95 -2.92
N ASP A 180 3.19 -22.52 -1.99
CA ASP A 180 2.67 -23.41 -0.95
C ASP A 180 1.62 -22.71 -0.07
N PHE A 181 1.93 -21.50 0.41
CA PHE A 181 0.99 -20.68 1.18
C PHE A 181 -0.26 -20.34 0.37
N LEU A 182 -0.09 -19.99 -0.91
CA LEU A 182 -1.20 -19.67 -1.80
C LEU A 182 -2.09 -20.88 -2.03
N GLN A 183 -1.52 -22.05 -2.29
CA GLN A 183 -2.26 -23.28 -2.58
C GLN A 183 -2.99 -23.84 -1.36
N HIS A 184 -2.34 -23.85 -0.20
CA HIS A 184 -2.85 -24.57 0.96
C HIS A 184 -3.55 -23.68 2.00
N LYS A 185 -3.34 -22.35 1.92
CA LYS A 185 -3.97 -21.40 2.86
C LYS A 185 -4.74 -20.31 2.13
N TYR A 186 -4.06 -19.45 1.39
CA TYR A 186 -4.68 -18.20 0.95
C TYR A 186 -5.85 -18.41 -0.03
N VAL A 187 -5.66 -19.16 -1.11
CA VAL A 187 -6.71 -19.36 -2.14
C VAL A 187 -7.92 -20.13 -1.60
N PRO A 188 -7.77 -21.21 -0.81
CA PRO A 188 -8.92 -21.85 -0.17
C PRO A 188 -9.74 -20.91 0.73
N PHE A 189 -9.06 -20.06 1.52
CA PHE A 189 -9.74 -19.08 2.36
C PHE A 189 -10.35 -17.94 1.53
N LEU A 190 -9.71 -17.51 0.45
CA LEU A 190 -10.24 -16.51 -0.49
C LEU A 190 -11.55 -16.99 -1.12
N ASP A 191 -11.58 -18.22 -1.64
CA ASP A 191 -12.78 -18.83 -2.23
C ASP A 191 -13.92 -18.94 -1.19
N ALA A 192 -13.62 -19.43 0.00
CA ALA A 192 -14.59 -19.55 1.09
C ALA A 192 -15.12 -18.16 1.52
N TYR A 193 -14.24 -17.18 1.64
CA TYR A 193 -14.60 -15.81 2.01
C TYR A 193 -15.52 -15.16 0.97
N CYS A 194 -15.15 -15.22 -0.30
CA CYS A 194 -15.95 -14.67 -1.40
C CYS A 194 -17.32 -15.35 -1.49
N ALA A 195 -17.39 -16.66 -1.31
CA ALA A 195 -18.64 -17.42 -1.33
C ALA A 195 -19.56 -17.09 -0.16
N ALA A 196 -19.02 -16.86 1.04
CA ALA A 196 -19.79 -16.64 2.25
C ALA A 196 -20.15 -15.17 2.50
N LEU A 197 -19.25 -14.23 2.19
CA LEU A 197 -19.34 -12.81 2.57
C LEU A 197 -19.39 -11.86 1.35
N GLY A 198 -19.20 -12.40 0.15
CA GLY A 198 -19.26 -11.64 -1.11
C GLY A 198 -17.95 -11.00 -1.52
N ASN A 199 -18.04 -10.20 -2.59
CA ASN A 199 -16.87 -9.72 -3.33
C ASN A 199 -16.53 -8.23 -3.12
N ASN A 200 -17.20 -7.57 -2.16
CA ASN A 200 -17.02 -6.14 -1.91
C ASN A 200 -16.27 -5.86 -0.61
N GLU A 201 -15.14 -6.55 -0.43
CA GLU A 201 -14.23 -6.40 0.72
C GLU A 201 -12.78 -6.29 0.25
N TYR A 202 -11.89 -5.94 1.17
CA TYR A 202 -10.44 -5.93 0.93
C TYR A 202 -9.85 -7.33 1.07
N TYR A 203 -8.90 -7.70 0.21
CA TYR A 203 -8.23 -9.02 0.26
C TYR A 203 -7.49 -9.27 1.58
N GLU A 204 -7.11 -8.24 2.32
CA GLU A 204 -6.51 -8.34 3.64
C GLU A 204 -7.48 -8.95 4.68
N GLN A 205 -8.78 -8.94 4.43
CA GLN A 205 -9.73 -9.63 5.31
C GLN A 205 -9.51 -11.16 5.29
N VAL A 206 -9.04 -11.70 4.17
CA VAL A 206 -8.63 -13.11 4.08
C VAL A 206 -7.38 -13.35 4.91
N LEU A 207 -6.35 -12.50 4.78
CA LEU A 207 -5.14 -12.55 5.60
C LEU A 207 -5.47 -12.43 7.10
N ARG A 208 -6.43 -11.57 7.44
CA ARG A 208 -6.91 -11.42 8.82
C ARG A 208 -7.44 -12.72 9.40
N VAL A 209 -8.24 -13.47 8.62
CA VAL A 209 -8.76 -14.77 9.05
C VAL A 209 -7.62 -15.78 9.23
N ILE A 210 -6.68 -15.81 8.27
CA ILE A 210 -5.54 -16.72 8.32
C ILE A 210 -4.64 -16.43 9.54
N CYS A 211 -4.38 -15.15 9.86
CA CYS A 211 -3.58 -14.78 11.04
C CYS A 211 -4.22 -15.13 12.39
N MET A 212 -5.52 -15.48 12.42
CA MET A 212 -6.18 -15.99 13.63
C MET A 212 -5.99 -17.49 13.83
N LEU A 213 -5.44 -18.18 12.84
CA LEU A 213 -5.11 -19.59 12.95
C LEU A 213 -3.73 -19.77 13.59
N ASP A 214 -3.53 -20.88 14.25
CA ASP A 214 -2.21 -21.28 14.69
C ASP A 214 -1.29 -21.45 13.47
N ASN A 215 -0.07 -20.91 13.53
CA ASN A 215 0.92 -20.92 12.45
C ASN A 215 0.43 -20.20 11.17
N SER A 216 0.20 -18.91 11.27
CA SER A 216 -0.19 -18.07 10.11
C SER A 216 0.88 -18.04 9.01
N ASP A 217 2.16 -18.28 9.35
CA ASP A 217 3.33 -18.30 8.46
C ASP A 217 3.55 -16.97 7.69
N LEU A 218 2.96 -15.86 8.13
CA LEU A 218 3.13 -14.55 7.55
C LEU A 218 4.00 -13.67 8.45
N LYS A 219 5.16 -13.27 7.95
CA LYS A 219 6.06 -12.35 8.64
C LYS A 219 5.86 -10.91 8.17
N ALA A 220 5.95 -9.99 9.09
CA ALA A 220 6.10 -8.58 8.77
C ALA A 220 7.57 -8.28 8.51
N LEU A 221 7.85 -7.43 7.52
CA LEU A 221 9.16 -6.84 7.28
C LEU A 221 9.02 -5.32 7.46
N PRO A 222 9.38 -4.79 8.65
CA PRO A 222 9.33 -3.35 8.88
C PRO A 222 10.36 -2.62 8.02
N ILE A 223 9.90 -1.60 7.28
CA ILE A 223 10.78 -0.66 6.60
C ILE A 223 11.22 0.45 7.56
N SER A 224 12.40 1.02 7.35
CA SER A 224 12.97 2.06 8.23
C SER A 224 13.22 3.39 7.54
N ASN A 225 13.97 3.37 6.44
CA ASN A 225 14.40 4.59 5.74
C ASN A 225 13.98 4.59 4.27
N GLU A 226 13.34 3.54 3.80
CA GLU A 226 12.88 3.42 2.42
C GLU A 226 11.69 4.35 2.22
N ARG A 227 11.73 5.15 1.15
CA ARG A 227 10.63 6.05 0.79
C ARG A 227 9.52 5.27 0.09
N TRP A 228 8.32 5.52 0.52
CA TRP A 228 7.12 4.99 -0.11
C TRP A 228 5.94 5.92 0.15
N TYR A 229 4.95 5.85 -0.70
CA TYR A 229 3.69 6.54 -0.48
C TYR A 229 2.55 5.86 -1.23
N GLU A 230 1.35 5.88 -0.66
CA GLU A 230 0.10 5.44 -1.29
C GLU A 230 -0.67 6.69 -1.75
N ILE A 231 -0.99 6.77 -3.03
CA ILE A 231 -1.57 7.97 -3.63
C ILE A 231 -3.07 7.78 -3.80
N ASP A 232 -3.84 8.29 -2.88
CA ASP A 232 -5.28 8.16 -2.85
C ASP A 232 -6.02 9.43 -3.30
N ASP A 233 -5.43 10.59 -3.06
CA ASP A 233 -6.00 11.89 -3.41
C ASP A 233 -4.93 12.88 -3.92
N ILE A 234 -5.38 14.13 -4.20
CA ILE A 234 -4.49 15.18 -4.72
C ILE A 234 -3.42 15.59 -3.69
N GLN A 235 -3.75 15.52 -2.40
CA GLN A 235 -2.79 15.86 -1.35
C GLN A 235 -1.70 14.80 -1.24
N ASP A 236 -2.06 13.53 -1.39
CA ASP A 236 -1.11 12.42 -1.43
C ASP A 236 -0.16 12.55 -2.63
N LEU A 237 -0.71 12.92 -3.79
CA LEU A 237 0.10 13.17 -4.99
C LEU A 237 1.13 14.28 -4.74
N ASP A 238 0.71 15.41 -4.18
CA ASP A 238 1.59 16.53 -3.84
C ASP A 238 2.71 16.13 -2.86
N ILE A 239 2.41 15.27 -1.90
CA ILE A 239 3.41 14.74 -0.96
C ILE A 239 4.37 13.79 -1.66
N ALA A 240 3.83 12.87 -2.47
CA ALA A 240 4.64 11.93 -3.22
C ALA A 240 5.59 12.64 -4.21
N GLU A 241 5.13 13.68 -4.90
CA GLU A 241 5.98 14.51 -5.76
C GLU A 241 7.15 15.14 -4.99
N ALA A 242 6.89 15.67 -3.79
CA ALA A 242 7.94 16.21 -2.94
C ALA A 242 8.88 15.13 -2.40
N LEU A 243 8.34 14.01 -1.94
CA LEU A 243 9.13 12.93 -1.34
C LEU A 243 10.09 12.26 -2.34
N PHE A 244 9.69 12.18 -3.62
CA PHE A 244 10.44 11.55 -4.70
C PHE A 244 11.07 12.56 -5.69
N ALA A 245 11.11 13.83 -5.33
CA ALA A 245 11.80 14.87 -6.11
C ALA A 245 13.32 14.70 -6.03
N SER A 246 14.02 15.25 -7.03
CA SER A 246 15.47 15.47 -6.93
C SER A 246 15.78 16.53 -5.85
N ASP A 247 17.02 16.54 -5.34
CA ASP A 247 17.43 17.51 -4.30
C ASP A 247 17.17 18.96 -4.71
N GLU A 248 17.37 19.30 -5.99
CA GLU A 248 17.11 20.65 -6.51
C GLU A 248 15.62 21.00 -6.53
N GLU A 249 14.78 20.06 -6.98
CA GLU A 249 13.34 20.26 -7.04
C GLU A 249 12.69 20.23 -5.65
N HIS A 250 13.23 19.42 -4.73
CA HIS A 250 12.77 19.29 -3.37
C HIS A 250 12.70 20.65 -2.66
N HIS A 251 13.79 21.44 -2.73
CA HIS A 251 13.82 22.78 -2.18
C HIS A 251 12.74 23.70 -2.80
N ARG A 252 12.59 23.67 -4.12
CA ARG A 252 11.59 24.48 -4.85
C ARG A 252 10.16 24.10 -4.47
N LEU A 253 9.88 22.83 -4.30
CA LEU A 253 8.56 22.33 -3.90
C LEU A 253 8.21 22.74 -2.47
N TYR A 254 9.17 22.68 -1.57
CA TYR A 254 8.97 23.10 -0.18
C TYR A 254 8.77 24.61 -0.02
N MET A 255 9.46 25.43 -0.82
CA MET A 255 9.29 26.89 -0.80
C MET A 255 7.88 27.37 -1.17
N LYS A 256 7.09 26.54 -1.82
CA LYS A 256 5.69 26.84 -2.18
C LYS A 256 4.66 26.45 -1.12
N ARG A 257 5.07 25.83 0.00
CA ARG A 257 4.17 25.25 0.98
C ARG A 257 4.02 26.11 2.22
N PHE A 258 2.80 26.15 2.73
CA PHE A 258 2.45 26.83 3.98
C PHE A 258 1.72 25.82 4.90
N GLY A 259 2.44 25.27 5.87
CA GLY A 259 1.90 24.31 6.83
C GLY A 259 1.91 22.85 6.35
N GLY A 260 1.45 21.96 7.23
CA GLY A 260 1.37 20.52 6.93
C GLY A 260 2.72 19.79 6.84
N TYR A 261 3.79 20.40 7.32
CA TYR A 261 5.17 19.87 7.19
C TYR A 261 5.41 18.55 7.92
N TRP A 262 4.58 18.19 8.87
CA TRP A 262 4.66 16.92 9.60
C TRP A 262 4.52 15.67 8.68
N ARG A 263 3.97 15.85 7.47
CA ARG A 263 3.86 14.78 6.46
C ARG A 263 5.15 14.58 5.65
N PHE A 264 6.16 15.42 5.84
CA PHE A 264 7.42 15.39 5.10
C PHE A 264 8.56 14.94 6.02
N PRO A 265 8.97 13.67 5.98
CA PRO A 265 10.04 13.16 6.83
C PRO A 265 11.35 13.93 6.62
N GLY A 266 12.04 14.20 7.73
CA GLY A 266 13.36 14.84 7.70
C GLY A 266 13.37 16.35 7.44
N MET A 267 12.18 16.99 7.25
CA MET A 267 12.12 18.43 7.14
C MET A 267 12.34 19.12 8.49
N LEU A 268 13.26 20.07 8.53
CA LEU A 268 13.44 20.99 9.66
C LEU A 268 12.55 22.21 9.43
N ASP A 269 11.48 22.30 10.22
CA ASP A 269 10.51 23.40 10.11
C ASP A 269 10.92 24.59 10.99
N TYR A 270 11.26 25.71 10.34
CA TYR A 270 11.52 26.99 10.99
C TYR A 270 10.42 28.04 10.74
N CYS A 271 9.33 27.64 10.09
CA CYS A 271 8.23 28.55 9.73
C CYS A 271 7.31 28.83 10.91
N TYR A 272 7.20 27.89 11.83
CA TYR A 272 6.35 28.03 13.02
C TYR A 272 7.16 28.36 14.25
N LEU A 273 6.85 29.47 14.88
CA LEU A 273 7.42 29.88 16.16
C LEU A 273 6.78 29.12 17.32
N VAL A 274 6.76 27.79 17.22
CA VAL A 274 6.28 26.94 18.30
C VAL A 274 7.43 26.51 19.18
N ASN A 275 7.23 26.62 20.49
CA ASN A 275 8.16 26.07 21.46
C ASN A 275 8.10 24.53 21.39
N PRO A 276 9.15 23.81 20.94
CA PRO A 276 9.13 22.36 20.83
C PRO A 276 9.06 21.64 22.20
N TYR A 277 9.32 22.38 23.28
CA TYR A 277 9.25 21.88 24.65
C TYR A 277 7.90 22.18 25.31
N PHE A 278 6.99 22.83 24.62
CA PHE A 278 5.64 23.11 25.08
C PHE A 278 4.61 22.34 24.24
N PRO A 279 3.54 21.83 24.84
CA PRO A 279 3.25 21.83 26.28
C PRO A 279 4.14 20.85 27.08
N SER A 280 4.41 21.19 28.33
CA SER A 280 5.15 20.30 29.25
C SER A 280 4.42 18.96 29.43
N LYS A 281 5.15 17.92 29.90
CA LYS A 281 4.53 16.63 30.21
C LYS A 281 3.33 16.79 31.14
N ARG A 282 3.51 17.57 32.22
CA ARG A 282 2.44 17.86 33.21
C ARG A 282 1.20 18.45 32.54
N LEU A 283 1.37 19.46 31.68
CA LEU A 283 0.24 20.08 30.97
C LEU A 283 -0.45 19.11 30.04
N LYS A 284 0.30 18.28 29.31
CA LYS A 284 -0.28 17.22 28.46
C LYS A 284 -1.12 16.24 29.29
N ASP A 285 -0.65 15.86 30.45
CA ASP A 285 -1.36 14.93 31.33
C ASP A 285 -2.63 15.59 31.92
N GLU A 286 -2.56 16.86 32.31
CA GLU A 286 -3.73 17.64 32.75
C GLU A 286 -4.76 17.83 31.64
N MET A 287 -4.33 18.13 30.39
CA MET A 287 -5.24 18.24 29.26
C MET A 287 -5.92 16.89 28.95
N ARG A 288 -5.19 15.78 28.99
CA ARG A 288 -5.78 14.44 28.78
C ARG A 288 -6.80 14.10 29.87
N ALA A 289 -6.49 14.40 31.11
CA ALA A 289 -7.37 14.12 32.27
C ALA A 289 -8.68 14.94 32.23
N ASN A 290 -8.65 16.11 31.60
CA ASN A 290 -9.78 17.05 31.58
C ASN A 290 -10.33 17.26 30.16
N LEU A 291 -10.01 16.38 29.21
CA LEU A 291 -10.37 16.59 27.80
C LEU A 291 -11.88 16.74 27.60
N ASP A 292 -12.67 15.90 28.25
CA ASP A 292 -14.14 15.95 28.14
C ASP A 292 -14.70 17.27 28.64
N THR A 293 -14.22 17.76 29.78
CA THR A 293 -14.62 19.07 30.31
C THR A 293 -14.20 20.22 29.39
N LEU A 294 -12.97 20.18 28.85
CA LEU A 294 -12.45 21.21 27.93
C LEU A 294 -13.20 21.26 26.60
N LEU A 295 -13.88 20.18 26.21
CA LEU A 295 -14.68 20.11 24.97
C LEU A 295 -16.16 20.46 25.18
N THR A 296 -16.63 20.52 26.41
CA THR A 296 -18.06 20.72 26.75
C THR A 296 -18.35 22.08 27.41
N GLU A 297 -17.36 22.80 27.88
CA GLU A 297 -17.41 24.17 28.43
C GLU A 297 -16.82 25.19 27.42
#